data_d2111eec55356cce2b40272f3cef87b5
#
_entry.id   d2111eec55356cce2b40272f3cef87b5
#
_cell.length_a   1.000
_cell.length_b   1.000
_cell.length_c   1.000
_cell.angle_alpha   90.00
_cell.angle_beta   90.00
_cell.angle_gamma   90.00
#
_symmetry.space_group_name_H-M   'P 1'
#
loop_
_entity.id
_entity.type
_entity.pdbx_description
1 polymer ?
#
loop_
_entity_poly.entity_id
_entity_poly.type
_entity_poly.pdbx_seq_one_letter_code
_entity_poly.pdbx_strand_id
1 'polypeptide(L)'
;KDQDEGSIDIFDDLGEVLHINYASTGIAGMQILFNEVVNAEPETSEELIVVFARKILEYLYSSVLDYKTLIDSNWHYLYSPSNDWAKFTKIVIFLLSVRGYIIKQCEGIDDSIDGYYDQLKRSVDGDDIELSAIATTNYNTFIEKKIGVKVFFLNGSTNNWYDPYLNSLGTKEELDTDEHHILVPLIFTQSGTKPMTSIDMSMIYVDTYKQWLESDALVVVGFGFNRDDEHINGLLRRLIDLEDKKLYVVCIGNTKRNDIAKKLKVRNSNNIDIIRVDKKGHLVEDSSKLWIDKLI
;
A
#
# COMPACT_ATOMS: atom_id res chain seq x y z
N LYS A 1 -30.98 1.27 23.07
CA LYS A 1 -31.66 0.18 22.33
C LYS A 1 -32.78 0.79 21.50
N ASP A 2 -32.48 1.52 20.48
CA ASP A 2 -33.40 1.75 19.39
C ASP A 2 -32.60 1.41 18.13
N GLN A 3 -32.82 0.19 17.61
CA GLN A 3 -32.35 -0.20 16.32
C GLN A 3 -33.20 0.54 15.29
N ASP A 4 -32.66 1.62 14.75
CA ASP A 4 -33.10 2.14 13.46
C ASP A 4 -32.76 1.08 12.40
N GLU A 5 -33.75 0.69 11.62
CA GLU A 5 -33.59 -0.19 10.46
C GLU A 5 -32.67 0.50 9.43
N GLY A 6 -31.39 0.34 9.57
CA GLY A 6 -30.35 0.95 8.71
C GLY A 6 -29.01 1.19 9.39
N SER A 7 -28.90 0.92 10.69
CA SER A 7 -27.58 0.93 11.34
C SER A 7 -26.82 -0.33 10.92
N ILE A 8 -25.81 -0.14 10.08
CA ILE A 8 -24.81 -1.17 9.78
C ILE A 8 -24.12 -1.49 11.10
N ASP A 9 -24.34 -2.69 11.63
CA ASP A 9 -23.55 -3.17 12.75
C ASP A 9 -22.15 -3.52 12.22
N ILE A 10 -21.23 -2.59 12.37
CA ILE A 10 -19.82 -2.76 11.97
C ILE A 10 -19.22 -4.06 12.53
N PHE A 11 -19.71 -4.54 13.66
CA PHE A 11 -19.23 -5.77 14.27
C PHE A 11 -19.83 -7.00 13.60
N ASP A 12 -21.08 -6.94 13.16
CA ASP A 12 -21.69 -8.00 12.38
C ASP A 12 -21.04 -8.09 11.00
N ASP A 13 -20.83 -6.94 10.32
CA ASP A 13 -20.09 -6.89 9.04
C ASP A 13 -18.65 -7.38 9.18
N LEU A 14 -17.93 -6.96 10.24
CA LEU A 14 -16.59 -7.47 10.54
C LEU A 14 -16.62 -8.96 10.90
N GLY A 15 -17.65 -9.41 11.61
CA GLY A 15 -17.87 -10.82 11.94
C GLY A 15 -18.13 -11.65 10.69
N GLU A 16 -18.94 -11.15 9.76
CA GLU A 16 -19.23 -11.78 8.48
C GLU A 16 -17.99 -11.85 7.59
N VAL A 17 -17.26 -10.73 7.45
CA VAL A 17 -16.02 -10.67 6.66
C VAL A 17 -14.90 -11.54 7.24
N LEU A 18 -14.81 -11.64 8.56
CA LEU A 18 -13.77 -12.42 9.25
C LEU A 18 -14.20 -13.85 9.59
N HIS A 19 -15.45 -14.21 9.31
CA HIS A 19 -16.07 -15.49 9.74
C HIS A 19 -15.88 -15.77 11.25
N ILE A 20 -15.83 -14.70 12.07
CA ILE A 20 -15.62 -14.76 13.51
C ILE A 20 -16.92 -14.44 14.22
N ASN A 21 -17.37 -15.34 15.09
CA ASN A 21 -18.43 -15.03 16.03
C ASN A 21 -17.86 -14.20 17.19
N TYR A 22 -17.97 -12.89 17.09
CA TYR A 22 -17.47 -11.96 18.11
C TYR A 22 -18.13 -12.13 19.49
N ALA A 23 -19.27 -12.79 19.57
CA ALA A 23 -19.96 -13.04 20.83
C ALA A 23 -19.18 -13.92 21.79
N SER A 24 -18.19 -14.68 21.31
CA SER A 24 -17.45 -15.65 22.13
C SER A 24 -15.98 -15.32 22.39
N THR A 25 -15.40 -14.30 21.73
CA THR A 25 -13.93 -14.11 21.72
C THR A 25 -13.50 -12.66 21.97
N GLY A 26 -13.39 -12.25 23.22
CA GLY A 26 -12.59 -11.10 23.60
C GLY A 26 -13.22 -9.71 23.41
N ILE A 27 -14.53 -9.64 23.39
CA ILE A 27 -15.37 -8.41 23.32
C ILE A 27 -15.03 -7.37 24.41
N ALA A 28 -14.45 -7.77 25.54
CA ALA A 28 -14.20 -6.85 26.64
C ALA A 28 -13.31 -5.64 26.24
N GLY A 29 -12.26 -5.84 25.44
CA GLY A 29 -11.40 -4.73 24.99
C GLY A 29 -12.05 -3.83 23.94
N MET A 30 -12.82 -4.42 23.03
CA MET A 30 -13.60 -3.69 22.04
C MET A 30 -14.77 -2.95 22.67
N GLN A 31 -15.40 -3.53 23.68
CA GLN A 31 -16.49 -2.92 24.43
C GLN A 31 -16.01 -1.72 25.28
N ILE A 32 -14.78 -1.78 25.80
CA ILE A 32 -14.15 -0.65 26.48
C ILE A 32 -13.94 0.49 25.48
N LEU A 33 -13.35 0.23 24.32
CA LEU A 33 -13.15 1.23 23.26
C LEU A 33 -14.47 1.79 22.75
N PHE A 34 -15.48 0.96 22.54
CA PHE A 34 -16.81 1.39 22.15
C PHE A 34 -17.44 2.29 23.22
N ASN A 35 -17.36 1.92 24.48
CA ASN A 35 -17.89 2.72 25.58
C ASN A 35 -17.14 4.06 25.73
N GLU A 36 -15.84 4.12 25.50
CA GLU A 36 -15.08 5.37 25.49
C GLU A 36 -15.55 6.29 24.35
N VAL A 37 -15.87 5.74 23.19
CA VAL A 37 -16.34 6.50 22.03
C VAL A 37 -17.78 6.97 22.22
N VAL A 38 -18.66 6.11 22.74
CA VAL A 38 -20.07 6.47 23.04
C VAL A 38 -20.15 7.52 24.14
N ASN A 39 -19.28 7.46 25.14
CA ASN A 39 -19.21 8.46 26.21
C ASN A 39 -18.62 9.82 25.75
N ALA A 40 -18.05 9.91 24.54
CA ALA A 40 -17.60 11.17 23.96
C ALA A 40 -18.75 12.04 23.36
N GLU A 41 -20.01 11.59 23.48
CA GLU A 41 -21.24 12.30 23.04
C GLU A 41 -21.16 12.82 21.58
N PRO A 42 -20.96 11.96 20.59
CA PRO A 42 -21.00 12.38 19.21
C PRO A 42 -22.40 12.80 18.79
N GLU A 43 -22.50 13.90 18.04
CA GLU A 43 -23.80 14.48 17.64
C GLU A 43 -24.53 13.67 16.57
N THR A 44 -23.81 12.80 15.82
CA THR A 44 -24.38 11.97 14.75
C THR A 44 -23.78 10.56 14.76
N SER A 45 -24.51 9.58 14.20
CA SER A 45 -24.01 8.21 14.04
C SER A 45 -22.78 8.12 13.11
N GLU A 46 -22.67 9.05 12.14
CA GLU A 46 -21.52 9.15 11.23
C GLU A 46 -20.28 9.67 11.95
N GLU A 47 -20.46 10.62 12.87
CA GLU A 47 -19.40 11.08 13.77
C GLU A 47 -18.95 9.98 14.73
N LEU A 48 -19.88 9.17 15.23
CA LEU A 48 -19.58 8.01 16.08
C LEU A 48 -18.63 7.06 15.38
N ILE A 49 -18.90 6.70 14.12
CA ILE A 49 -18.07 5.82 13.32
C ILE A 49 -16.67 6.43 13.09
N VAL A 50 -16.62 7.72 12.76
CA VAL A 50 -15.36 8.43 12.53
C VAL A 50 -14.54 8.56 13.82
N VAL A 51 -15.18 8.89 14.94
CA VAL A 51 -14.52 8.97 16.26
C VAL A 51 -14.05 7.60 16.71
N PHE A 52 -14.83 6.55 16.51
CA PHE A 52 -14.46 5.17 16.82
C PHE A 52 -13.27 4.70 15.97
N ALA A 53 -13.31 4.93 14.66
CA ALA A 53 -12.19 4.62 13.77
C ALA A 53 -10.93 5.40 14.16
N ARG A 54 -11.06 6.67 14.52
CA ARG A 54 -9.95 7.50 15.00
C ARG A 54 -9.37 6.96 16.30
N LYS A 55 -10.20 6.61 17.28
CA LYS A 55 -9.76 6.03 18.56
C LYS A 55 -9.10 4.68 18.40
N ILE A 56 -9.63 3.83 17.52
CA ILE A 56 -8.96 2.58 17.14
C ILE A 56 -7.61 2.89 16.51
N LEU A 57 -7.54 3.84 15.58
CA LEU A 57 -6.29 4.23 14.92
C LEU A 57 -5.30 4.84 15.93
N GLU A 58 -5.73 5.70 16.86
CA GLU A 58 -4.89 6.25 17.92
C GLU A 58 -4.36 5.16 18.87
N TYR A 59 -5.23 4.25 19.31
CA TYR A 59 -4.85 3.12 20.13
C TYR A 59 -3.88 2.19 19.40
N LEU A 60 -4.14 1.92 18.13
CA LEU A 60 -3.29 1.12 17.27
C LEU A 60 -1.99 1.86 16.93
N TYR A 61 -2.03 3.19 16.75
CA TYR A 61 -0.85 4.01 16.49
C TYR A 61 0.07 4.12 17.73
N SER A 62 -0.49 4.19 18.92
CA SER A 62 0.30 4.08 20.17
C SER A 62 0.92 2.69 20.33
N SER A 63 0.33 1.68 19.71
CA SER A 63 0.82 0.30 19.63
C SER A 63 1.67 0.03 18.37
N VAL A 64 1.89 1.01 17.49
CA VAL A 64 2.52 0.82 16.16
C VAL A 64 4.00 0.46 16.26
N LEU A 65 4.72 0.90 17.28
CA LEU A 65 6.06 0.38 17.57
C LEU A 65 6.00 -1.12 17.92
N ASP A 66 4.98 -1.53 18.66
CA ASP A 66 4.69 -2.93 18.93
C ASP A 66 4.15 -3.65 17.71
N TYR A 67 3.46 -2.95 16.78
CA TYR A 67 2.91 -3.52 15.55
C TYR A 67 4.00 -3.92 14.55
N LYS A 68 5.03 -3.10 14.35
CA LYS A 68 6.20 -3.49 13.54
C LYS A 68 6.86 -4.73 14.14
N THR A 69 7.06 -4.73 15.44
CA THR A 69 7.59 -5.88 16.19
C THR A 69 6.60 -7.05 16.15
N LEU A 70 5.30 -6.77 16.19
CA LEU A 70 4.26 -7.80 16.15
C LEU A 70 4.18 -8.48 14.78
N ILE A 71 4.20 -7.73 13.70
CA ILE A 71 4.17 -8.33 12.34
C ILE A 71 5.51 -8.97 12.00
N ASP A 72 6.62 -8.28 12.20
CA ASP A 72 7.93 -8.77 11.79
C ASP A 72 8.38 -10.00 12.60
N SER A 73 8.07 -10.04 13.90
CA SER A 73 8.48 -11.16 14.77
C SER A 73 7.37 -12.18 15.04
N ASN A 74 6.12 -11.85 14.75
CA ASN A 74 4.98 -12.68 15.13
C ASN A 74 4.04 -12.97 13.95
N TRP A 75 4.53 -12.86 12.70
CA TRP A 75 3.78 -13.22 11.51
C TRP A 75 3.13 -14.60 11.60
N HIS A 76 3.76 -15.54 12.30
CA HIS A 76 3.24 -16.87 12.55
C HIS A 76 1.90 -16.90 13.30
N TYR A 77 1.51 -15.84 14.02
CA TYR A 77 0.18 -15.78 14.65
C TYR A 77 -0.95 -15.69 13.62
N LEU A 78 -0.67 -15.24 12.41
CA LEU A 78 -1.63 -15.28 11.32
C LEU A 78 -1.88 -16.73 10.83
N TYR A 79 -0.88 -17.61 10.97
CA TYR A 79 -0.99 -19.03 10.58
C TYR A 79 -1.62 -19.90 11.65
N SER A 80 -1.54 -19.49 12.91
CA SER A 80 -2.09 -20.27 14.03
C SER A 80 -2.75 -19.35 15.05
N PRO A 81 -3.91 -18.77 14.68
CA PRO A 81 -4.63 -17.84 15.54
C PRO A 81 -5.09 -18.46 16.85
N SER A 82 -5.18 -19.81 16.94
CA SER A 82 -5.57 -20.54 18.15
C SER A 82 -4.69 -20.26 19.37
N ASN A 83 -3.47 -19.76 19.16
CA ASN A 83 -2.52 -19.49 20.25
C ASN A 83 -2.59 -18.06 20.78
N ASP A 84 -3.06 -17.09 19.96
CA ASP A 84 -3.20 -15.70 20.39
C ASP A 84 -4.22 -14.93 19.52
N TRP A 85 -5.49 -15.28 19.67
CA TRP A 85 -6.60 -14.64 18.96
C TRP A 85 -6.68 -13.12 19.18
N ALA A 86 -6.26 -12.64 20.35
CA ALA A 86 -6.30 -11.22 20.66
C ALA A 86 -5.33 -10.43 19.77
N LYS A 87 -4.11 -10.95 19.54
CA LYS A 87 -3.13 -10.32 18.64
C LYS A 87 -3.57 -10.40 17.19
N PHE A 88 -4.01 -11.58 16.76
CA PHE A 88 -4.56 -11.80 15.42
C PHE A 88 -5.68 -10.80 15.12
N THR A 89 -6.69 -10.70 15.99
CA THR A 89 -7.83 -9.81 15.83
C THR A 89 -7.39 -8.34 15.75
N LYS A 90 -6.45 -7.91 16.59
CA LYS A 90 -5.91 -6.54 16.54
C LYS A 90 -5.26 -6.22 15.18
N ILE A 91 -4.45 -7.14 14.66
CA ILE A 91 -3.79 -6.97 13.36
C ILE A 91 -4.84 -6.86 12.25
N VAL A 92 -5.81 -7.76 12.22
CA VAL A 92 -6.84 -7.80 11.18
C VAL A 92 -7.71 -6.55 11.21
N ILE A 93 -8.19 -6.13 12.41
CA ILE A 93 -8.97 -4.89 12.56
C ILE A 93 -8.16 -3.68 12.07
N PHE A 94 -6.88 -3.60 12.41
CA PHE A 94 -6.02 -2.51 11.94
C PHE A 94 -5.93 -2.50 10.40
N LEU A 95 -5.63 -3.64 9.78
CA LEU A 95 -5.52 -3.75 8.32
C LEU A 95 -6.84 -3.41 7.62
N LEU A 96 -7.97 -3.89 8.14
CA LEU A 96 -9.31 -3.54 7.63
C LEU A 96 -9.60 -2.05 7.77
N SER A 97 -9.26 -1.44 8.91
CA SER A 97 -9.46 0.00 9.16
C SER A 97 -8.62 0.84 8.21
N VAL A 98 -7.34 0.49 8.01
CA VAL A 98 -6.45 1.18 7.07
C VAL A 98 -6.97 1.03 5.63
N ARG A 99 -7.39 -0.18 5.24
CA ARG A 99 -7.98 -0.42 3.93
C ARG A 99 -9.24 0.44 3.71
N GLY A 100 -10.17 0.41 4.66
CA GLY A 100 -11.40 1.20 4.59
C GLY A 100 -11.13 2.70 4.51
N TYR A 101 -10.16 3.20 5.30
CA TYR A 101 -9.73 4.59 5.24
C TYR A 101 -9.19 4.96 3.86
N ILE A 102 -8.30 4.15 3.27
CA ILE A 102 -7.74 4.42 1.94
C ILE A 102 -8.85 4.43 0.89
N ILE A 103 -9.75 3.45 0.90
CA ILE A 103 -10.89 3.39 -0.04
C ILE A 103 -11.71 4.68 0.08
N LYS A 104 -12.10 5.06 1.29
CA LYS A 104 -12.90 6.28 1.53
C LYS A 104 -12.19 7.56 1.05
N GLN A 105 -10.87 7.67 1.27
CA GLN A 105 -10.10 8.80 0.74
C GLN A 105 -10.05 8.83 -0.78
N CYS A 106 -10.09 7.66 -1.43
CA CYS A 106 -10.06 7.54 -2.88
C CYS A 106 -11.42 7.83 -3.54
N GLU A 107 -12.54 7.63 -2.87
CA GLU A 107 -13.90 7.89 -3.39
C GLU A 107 -14.15 9.37 -3.78
N GLY A 108 -13.46 10.30 -3.12
CA GLY A 108 -13.61 11.74 -3.37
C GLY A 108 -12.64 12.32 -4.41
N ILE A 109 -11.81 11.49 -5.04
CA ILE A 109 -10.81 11.96 -6.01
C ILE A 109 -11.47 12.11 -7.38
N ASP A 110 -11.37 13.32 -7.93
CA ASP A 110 -11.85 13.63 -9.29
C ASP A 110 -10.90 13.03 -10.34
N ASP A 111 -11.32 11.92 -10.93
CA ASP A 111 -10.57 11.21 -11.97
C ASP A 111 -10.47 12.00 -13.30
N SER A 112 -11.20 13.11 -13.47
CA SER A 112 -11.15 13.96 -14.65
C SER A 112 -9.95 14.91 -14.65
N ILE A 113 -9.29 15.10 -13.51
CA ILE A 113 -8.12 15.97 -13.39
C ILE A 113 -6.93 15.31 -14.05
N ASP A 114 -6.33 16.00 -15.03
CA ASP A 114 -5.12 15.56 -15.71
C ASP A 114 -3.93 15.49 -14.73
N GLY A 115 -3.38 14.30 -14.56
CA GLY A 115 -2.31 14.03 -13.62
C GLY A 115 -1.17 13.21 -14.24
N TYR A 116 -0.20 12.81 -13.39
CA TYR A 116 0.97 12.05 -13.81
C TYR A 116 0.61 10.74 -14.55
N TYR A 117 -0.46 10.07 -14.15
CA TYR A 117 -0.90 8.82 -14.79
C TYR A 117 -1.49 9.07 -16.17
N ASP A 118 -2.23 10.17 -16.34
CA ASP A 118 -2.81 10.55 -17.65
C ASP A 118 -1.69 10.98 -18.61
N GLN A 119 -0.67 11.68 -18.10
CA GLN A 119 0.51 12.07 -18.87
C GLN A 119 1.27 10.84 -19.37
N LEU A 120 1.53 9.87 -18.48
CA LEU A 120 2.16 8.61 -18.84
C LEU A 120 1.34 7.84 -19.87
N LYS A 121 0.03 7.73 -19.63
CA LYS A 121 -0.87 7.04 -20.56
C LYS A 121 -0.82 7.61 -21.97
N ARG A 122 -0.85 8.94 -22.11
CA ARG A 122 -0.77 9.58 -23.43
C ARG A 122 0.51 9.24 -24.20
N SER A 123 1.65 9.22 -23.50
CA SER A 123 2.93 8.87 -24.13
C SER A 123 3.06 7.40 -24.48
N VAL A 124 2.43 6.52 -23.70
CA VAL A 124 2.33 5.09 -24.04
C VAL A 124 1.39 4.88 -25.22
N ASP A 125 0.21 5.51 -25.21
CA ASP A 125 -0.78 5.41 -26.29
C ASP A 125 -0.26 6.08 -27.60
N GLY A 126 0.65 7.04 -27.51
CA GLY A 126 1.30 7.73 -28.63
C GLY A 126 2.55 7.05 -29.17
N ASP A 127 2.93 5.88 -28.65
CA ASP A 127 4.16 5.14 -28.98
C ASP A 127 5.47 5.94 -28.72
N ASP A 128 5.40 7.00 -27.89
CA ASP A 128 6.60 7.77 -27.52
C ASP A 128 7.47 6.98 -26.52
N ILE A 129 6.85 6.14 -25.69
CA ILE A 129 7.48 5.32 -24.67
C ILE A 129 6.91 3.91 -24.70
N GLU A 130 7.79 2.92 -24.77
CA GLU A 130 7.45 1.52 -24.51
C GLU A 130 7.53 1.25 -23.00
N LEU A 131 6.42 0.84 -22.40
CA LEU A 131 6.31 0.61 -20.98
C LEU A 131 6.47 -0.90 -20.66
N SER A 132 7.64 -1.31 -20.22
CA SER A 132 7.92 -2.71 -19.90
C SER A 132 7.15 -3.17 -18.65
N ALA A 133 7.13 -2.37 -17.58
CA ALA A 133 6.43 -2.70 -16.34
C ALA A 133 6.17 -1.46 -15.48
N ILE A 134 5.13 -1.55 -14.66
CA ILE A 134 4.86 -0.60 -13.59
C ILE A 134 4.91 -1.33 -12.24
N ALA A 135 5.61 -0.75 -11.28
CA ALA A 135 5.52 -1.16 -9.88
C ALA A 135 5.14 0.03 -9.01
N THR A 136 4.33 -0.21 -8.00
CA THR A 136 3.87 0.85 -7.09
C THR A 136 3.96 0.42 -5.63
N THR A 137 4.24 1.38 -4.76
CA THR A 137 4.12 1.25 -3.31
C THR A 137 2.80 1.83 -2.79
N ASN A 138 2.00 2.44 -3.66
CA ASN A 138 0.68 2.96 -3.31
C ASN A 138 -0.31 1.79 -3.16
N TYR A 139 -1.20 1.90 -2.19
CA TYR A 139 -2.24 0.91 -1.95
C TYR A 139 -3.48 1.09 -2.84
N ASN A 140 -3.68 2.29 -3.42
CA ASN A 140 -4.78 2.54 -4.34
C ASN A 140 -4.50 1.94 -5.73
N THR A 141 -5.58 1.71 -6.49
CA THR A 141 -5.52 1.10 -7.83
C THR A 141 -5.64 2.11 -8.98
N PHE A 142 -5.42 3.40 -8.73
CA PHE A 142 -5.60 4.43 -9.76
C PHE A 142 -4.70 4.22 -10.97
N ILE A 143 -3.42 3.92 -10.76
CA ILE A 143 -2.48 3.73 -11.87
C ILE A 143 -2.88 2.55 -12.75
N GLU A 144 -3.34 1.45 -12.17
CA GLU A 144 -3.81 0.28 -12.90
C GLU A 144 -5.05 0.60 -13.75
N LYS A 145 -6.03 1.28 -13.15
CA LYS A 145 -7.26 1.70 -13.85
C LYS A 145 -7.00 2.68 -14.98
N LYS A 146 -6.08 3.63 -14.77
CA LYS A 146 -5.77 4.69 -15.74
C LYS A 146 -4.95 4.16 -16.92
N ILE A 147 -3.93 3.37 -16.69
CA ILE A 147 -2.98 2.95 -17.73
C ILE A 147 -3.45 1.68 -18.43
N GLY A 148 -4.18 0.80 -17.72
CA GLY A 148 -4.73 -0.43 -18.30
C GLY A 148 -3.69 -1.52 -18.57
N VAL A 149 -2.51 -1.47 -17.93
CA VAL A 149 -1.47 -2.50 -17.98
C VAL A 149 -1.29 -3.13 -16.60
N LYS A 150 -0.65 -4.29 -16.56
CA LYS A 150 -0.35 -4.98 -15.30
C LYS A 150 0.54 -4.10 -14.41
N VAL A 151 0.13 -3.93 -13.16
CA VAL A 151 0.86 -3.20 -12.12
C VAL A 151 1.29 -4.15 -11.02
N PHE A 152 2.56 -4.08 -10.62
CA PHE A 152 3.10 -4.81 -9.48
C PHE A 152 2.93 -3.98 -8.20
N PHE A 153 2.04 -4.42 -7.32
CA PHE A 153 1.80 -3.77 -6.03
C PHE A 153 2.79 -4.28 -4.97
N LEU A 154 3.93 -3.60 -4.82
CA LEU A 154 5.01 -4.05 -3.94
C LEU A 154 4.67 -4.01 -2.45
N ASN A 155 3.66 -3.24 -2.06
CA ASN A 155 3.17 -3.16 -0.69
C ASN A 155 1.76 -3.77 -0.52
N GLY A 156 1.26 -4.50 -1.54
CA GLY A 156 -0.13 -4.87 -1.62
C GLY A 156 -1.03 -3.71 -2.06
N SER A 157 -2.32 -3.94 -2.13
CA SER A 157 -3.32 -2.94 -2.52
C SER A 157 -4.64 -3.11 -1.77
N THR A 158 -5.54 -2.14 -1.93
CA THR A 158 -6.90 -2.24 -1.38
C THR A 158 -7.71 -3.39 -1.97
N ASN A 159 -7.30 -3.96 -3.10
CA ASN A 159 -7.97 -5.10 -3.73
C ASN A 159 -7.31 -6.44 -3.41
N ASN A 160 -6.09 -6.43 -2.86
CA ASN A 160 -5.38 -7.66 -2.56
C ASN A 160 -5.73 -8.17 -1.16
N TRP A 161 -5.94 -9.47 -1.09
CA TRP A 161 -6.14 -10.22 0.13
C TRP A 161 -5.09 -11.32 0.24
N TYR A 162 -4.83 -11.73 1.44
CA TYR A 162 -3.90 -12.79 1.78
C TYR A 162 -4.64 -13.88 2.55
N ASP A 163 -4.50 -15.11 2.09
CA ASP A 163 -4.91 -16.30 2.81
C ASP A 163 -3.72 -16.88 3.58
N PRO A 164 -3.67 -16.72 4.91
CA PRO A 164 -2.56 -17.25 5.70
C PRO A 164 -2.46 -18.77 5.69
N TYR A 165 -3.59 -19.47 5.51
CA TYR A 165 -3.64 -20.93 5.51
C TYR A 165 -3.04 -21.52 4.23
N LEU A 166 -3.43 -20.99 3.07
CA LEU A 166 -2.91 -21.42 1.77
C LEU A 166 -1.61 -20.70 1.38
N ASN A 167 -1.22 -19.65 2.12
CA ASN A 167 -0.08 -18.79 1.80
C ASN A 167 -0.19 -18.18 0.40
N SER A 168 -1.39 -17.78 -0.01
CA SER A 168 -1.73 -17.29 -1.34
C SER A 168 -2.27 -15.88 -1.32
N LEU A 169 -2.15 -15.19 -2.46
CA LEU A 169 -2.66 -13.84 -2.69
C LEU A 169 -3.69 -13.86 -3.81
N GLY A 170 -4.71 -13.00 -3.67
CA GLY A 170 -5.72 -12.83 -4.69
C GLY A 170 -6.69 -11.71 -4.37
N THR A 171 -7.71 -11.56 -5.18
CA THR A 171 -8.89 -10.80 -4.79
C THR A 171 -9.71 -11.60 -3.78
N LYS A 172 -10.64 -10.95 -3.09
CA LYS A 172 -11.50 -11.65 -2.14
C LYS A 172 -12.29 -12.77 -2.82
N GLU A 173 -12.78 -12.49 -4.02
CA GLU A 173 -13.57 -13.43 -4.83
C GLU A 173 -12.75 -14.66 -5.29
N GLU A 174 -11.47 -14.47 -5.59
CA GLU A 174 -10.57 -15.57 -6.00
C GLU A 174 -10.19 -16.49 -4.84
N LEU A 175 -10.09 -15.92 -3.63
CA LEU A 175 -9.70 -16.64 -2.42
C LEU A 175 -10.88 -17.19 -1.61
N ASP A 176 -12.09 -16.66 -1.83
CA ASP A 176 -13.31 -17.08 -1.13
C ASP A 176 -13.81 -18.43 -1.68
N THR A 177 -13.17 -19.48 -1.19
CA THR A 177 -13.49 -20.86 -1.53
C THR A 177 -14.49 -21.45 -0.54
N ASP A 178 -15.09 -22.60 -0.87
CA ASP A 178 -16.03 -23.32 0.01
C ASP A 178 -15.40 -23.76 1.36
N GLU A 179 -14.08 -23.65 1.51
CA GLU A 179 -13.36 -24.08 2.71
C GLU A 179 -13.23 -22.99 3.81
N HIS A 180 -13.81 -21.83 3.63
CA HIS A 180 -13.90 -20.73 4.63
C HIS A 180 -12.60 -20.43 5.38
N HIS A 181 -11.61 -19.92 4.68
CA HIS A 181 -10.38 -19.42 5.31
C HIS A 181 -10.55 -17.97 5.78
N ILE A 182 -9.78 -17.59 6.79
CA ILE A 182 -9.74 -16.19 7.23
C ILE A 182 -8.82 -15.41 6.29
N LEU A 183 -9.43 -14.52 5.50
CA LEU A 183 -8.71 -13.65 4.59
C LEU A 183 -8.32 -12.35 5.29
N VAL A 184 -7.11 -11.88 5.04
CA VAL A 184 -6.54 -10.67 5.62
C VAL A 184 -6.21 -9.66 4.51
N PRO A 185 -6.59 -8.37 4.62
CA PRO A 185 -6.18 -7.38 3.64
C PRO A 185 -4.66 -7.30 3.52
N LEU A 186 -4.13 -7.38 2.30
CA LEU A 186 -2.70 -7.27 2.06
C LEU A 186 -2.28 -5.82 1.93
N ILE A 187 -2.04 -5.19 3.07
CA ILE A 187 -1.56 -3.81 3.18
C ILE A 187 -0.40 -3.78 4.17
N PHE A 188 0.81 -3.54 3.67
CA PHE A 188 2.02 -3.49 4.49
C PHE A 188 2.38 -2.06 4.85
N THR A 189 2.20 -1.70 6.09
CA THR A 189 2.46 -0.32 6.52
C THR A 189 3.94 -0.04 6.74
N GLN A 190 4.72 -0.95 7.33
CA GLN A 190 6.14 -0.70 7.64
C GLN A 190 6.93 -1.99 7.92
N SER A 191 7.10 -2.88 6.96
CA SER A 191 7.90 -4.08 7.19
C SER A 191 8.97 -4.29 6.12
N GLY A 192 10.21 -4.54 6.53
CA GLY A 192 11.31 -4.95 5.64
C GLY A 192 11.20 -6.39 5.14
N THR A 193 10.25 -7.17 5.66
CA THR A 193 10.05 -8.59 5.32
C THR A 193 9.00 -8.82 4.24
N LYS A 194 8.45 -7.75 3.65
CA LYS A 194 7.38 -7.80 2.64
C LYS A 194 7.57 -8.85 1.55
N PRO A 195 8.76 -8.98 0.91
CA PRO A 195 8.96 -9.99 -0.13
C PRO A 195 8.82 -11.43 0.38
N MET A 196 9.01 -11.65 1.67
CA MET A 196 9.00 -12.98 2.31
C MET A 196 7.64 -13.34 2.91
N THR A 197 6.64 -12.49 2.74
CA THR A 197 5.31 -12.69 3.34
C THR A 197 4.63 -13.94 2.79
N SER A 198 4.73 -14.14 1.47
CA SER A 198 4.20 -15.32 0.78
C SER A 198 5.04 -15.64 -0.43
N ILE A 199 4.83 -16.83 -1.01
CA ILE A 199 5.45 -17.21 -2.28
C ILE A 199 5.02 -16.23 -3.38
N ASP A 200 3.74 -15.86 -3.43
CA ASP A 200 3.22 -14.94 -4.43
C ASP A 200 3.85 -13.55 -4.32
N MET A 201 4.03 -13.03 -3.08
CA MET A 201 4.77 -11.77 -2.88
C MET A 201 6.21 -11.89 -3.36
N SER A 202 6.89 -12.98 -3.04
CA SER A 202 8.25 -13.22 -3.52
C SER A 202 8.31 -13.22 -5.04
N MET A 203 7.34 -13.85 -5.70
CA MET A 203 7.24 -13.86 -7.17
C MET A 203 6.98 -12.47 -7.74
N ILE A 204 6.11 -11.66 -7.13
CA ILE A 204 5.88 -10.25 -7.53
C ILE A 204 7.20 -9.49 -7.54
N TYR A 205 8.03 -9.62 -6.51
CA TYR A 205 9.33 -8.94 -6.45
C TYR A 205 10.33 -9.47 -7.48
N VAL A 206 10.36 -10.80 -7.69
CA VAL A 206 11.23 -11.43 -8.69
C VAL A 206 10.82 -11.00 -10.11
N ASP A 207 9.54 -11.02 -10.42
CA ASP A 207 9.04 -10.64 -11.74
C ASP A 207 9.22 -9.14 -11.99
N THR A 208 8.98 -8.29 -10.98
CA THR A 208 9.29 -6.86 -11.06
C THR A 208 10.78 -6.65 -11.39
N TYR A 209 11.67 -7.34 -10.68
CA TYR A 209 13.11 -7.22 -10.92
C TYR A 209 13.50 -7.67 -12.33
N LYS A 210 12.95 -8.77 -12.85
CA LYS A 210 13.21 -9.24 -14.21
C LYS A 210 12.79 -8.21 -15.26
N GLN A 211 11.58 -7.65 -15.12
CA GLN A 211 11.09 -6.62 -16.03
C GLN A 211 11.98 -5.36 -16.01
N TRP A 212 12.38 -4.92 -14.82
CA TRP A 212 13.30 -3.79 -14.68
C TRP A 212 14.69 -4.08 -15.25
N LEU A 213 15.14 -5.31 -15.18
CA LEU A 213 16.40 -5.73 -15.77
C LEU A 213 16.36 -5.69 -17.31
N GLU A 214 15.24 -6.00 -17.92
CA GLU A 214 15.04 -5.99 -19.37
C GLU A 214 14.82 -4.55 -19.92
N SER A 215 14.34 -3.60 -19.11
CA SER A 215 14.08 -2.23 -19.52
C SER A 215 15.39 -1.44 -19.78
N ASP A 216 15.35 -0.45 -20.66
CA ASP A 216 16.49 0.42 -20.96
C ASP A 216 16.81 1.37 -19.79
N ALA A 217 15.78 1.87 -19.12
CA ALA A 217 15.90 2.79 -17.99
C ALA A 217 14.80 2.57 -16.94
N LEU A 218 15.05 3.08 -15.74
CA LEU A 218 14.13 3.09 -14.63
C LEU A 218 13.64 4.50 -14.37
N VAL A 219 12.34 4.66 -14.16
CA VAL A 219 11.74 5.96 -13.81
C VAL A 219 11.05 5.84 -12.46
N VAL A 220 11.41 6.68 -11.53
CA VAL A 220 10.83 6.70 -10.18
C VAL A 220 10.09 8.01 -9.98
N VAL A 221 8.80 7.94 -9.68
CA VAL A 221 7.92 9.10 -9.45
C VAL A 221 7.39 9.09 -8.02
N GLY A 222 7.69 10.11 -7.24
CA GLY A 222 7.13 10.30 -5.90
C GLY A 222 7.57 9.31 -4.83
N PHE A 223 8.63 8.52 -5.05
CA PHE A 223 9.15 7.56 -4.07
C PHE A 223 10.22 8.18 -3.18
N GLY A 224 10.13 7.92 -1.87
CA GLY A 224 10.96 8.60 -0.85
C GLY A 224 12.34 7.99 -0.62
N PHE A 225 12.62 6.80 -1.10
CA PHE A 225 13.84 6.03 -0.82
C PHE A 225 14.12 5.89 0.69
N ASN A 226 13.08 5.60 1.46
CA ASN A 226 13.17 5.45 2.90
C ASN A 226 13.90 4.15 3.28
N ARG A 227 14.47 4.11 4.49
CA ARG A 227 15.16 2.91 4.99
C ARG A 227 14.23 1.71 5.15
N ASP A 228 12.97 1.95 5.44
CA ASP A 228 11.96 0.90 5.58
C ASP A 228 11.63 0.23 4.24
N ASP A 229 12.00 0.87 3.12
CA ASP A 229 11.87 0.34 1.76
C ASP A 229 13.20 -0.25 1.24
N GLU A 230 14.09 -0.70 2.12
CA GLU A 230 15.41 -1.24 1.72
C GLU A 230 15.30 -2.46 0.78
N HIS A 231 14.21 -3.21 0.85
CA HIS A 231 13.91 -4.30 -0.07
C HIS A 231 13.70 -3.80 -1.52
N ILE A 232 13.17 -2.59 -1.72
CA ILE A 232 13.06 -1.92 -3.04
C ILE A 232 14.37 -1.20 -3.36
N ASN A 233 14.91 -0.45 -2.40
CA ASN A 233 16.17 0.27 -2.56
C ASN A 233 17.31 -0.67 -2.97
N GLY A 234 17.34 -1.89 -2.44
CA GLY A 234 18.31 -2.92 -2.79
C GLY A 234 18.21 -3.37 -4.24
N LEU A 235 16.98 -3.53 -4.77
CA LEU A 235 16.76 -3.87 -6.18
C LEU A 235 17.25 -2.75 -7.10
N LEU A 236 16.87 -1.49 -6.80
CA LEU A 236 17.29 -0.33 -7.57
C LEU A 236 18.81 -0.17 -7.53
N ARG A 237 19.43 -0.30 -6.35
CA ARG A 237 20.89 -0.25 -6.18
C ARG A 237 21.58 -1.29 -7.04
N ARG A 238 21.11 -2.53 -7.02
CA ARG A 238 21.66 -3.62 -7.83
C ARG A 238 21.61 -3.29 -9.32
N LEU A 239 20.48 -2.80 -9.82
CA LEU A 239 20.32 -2.43 -11.22
C LEU A 239 21.24 -1.27 -11.64
N ILE A 240 21.44 -0.28 -10.76
CA ILE A 240 22.33 0.85 -11.02
C ILE A 240 23.80 0.43 -10.99
N ASP A 241 24.22 -0.30 -9.94
CA ASP A 241 25.64 -0.57 -9.67
C ASP A 241 26.20 -1.77 -10.45
N LEU A 242 25.37 -2.77 -10.79
CA LEU A 242 25.81 -4.01 -11.42
C LEU A 242 25.38 -4.13 -12.88
N GLU A 243 24.21 -3.59 -13.21
CA GLU A 243 23.61 -3.71 -14.54
C GLU A 243 23.71 -2.38 -15.33
N ASP A 244 24.36 -1.38 -14.75
CA ASP A 244 24.58 -0.04 -15.33
C ASP A 244 23.33 0.67 -15.82
N LYS A 245 22.18 0.36 -15.18
CA LYS A 245 20.87 0.96 -15.54
C LYS A 245 20.80 2.42 -15.14
N LYS A 246 20.22 3.23 -16.02
CA LYS A 246 19.93 4.64 -15.76
C LYS A 246 18.67 4.79 -14.91
N LEU A 247 18.72 5.62 -13.89
CA LEU A 247 17.60 5.94 -13.01
C LEU A 247 17.21 7.41 -13.17
N TYR A 248 16.01 7.66 -13.64
CA TYR A 248 15.37 8.98 -13.62
C TYR A 248 14.50 9.11 -12.38
N VAL A 249 14.73 10.18 -11.61
CA VAL A 249 13.95 10.47 -10.40
C VAL A 249 13.14 11.74 -10.61
N VAL A 250 11.84 11.57 -10.77
CA VAL A 250 10.87 12.67 -10.91
C VAL A 250 10.46 13.13 -9.52
N CYS A 251 10.75 14.37 -9.17
CA CYS A 251 10.48 14.89 -7.83
C CYS A 251 10.10 16.37 -7.83
N ILE A 252 9.32 16.74 -6.81
CA ILE A 252 9.00 18.12 -6.47
C ILE A 252 10.08 18.65 -5.50
N GLY A 253 10.50 19.89 -5.68
CA GLY A 253 11.46 20.56 -4.79
C GLY A 253 12.94 20.41 -5.17
N ASN A 254 13.84 20.55 -4.19
CA ASN A 254 15.28 20.71 -4.43
C ASN A 254 16.11 19.44 -4.17
N THR A 255 15.53 18.27 -4.39
CA THR A 255 16.25 17.00 -4.27
C THR A 255 17.48 17.00 -5.19
N LYS A 256 18.61 16.54 -4.66
CA LYS A 256 19.86 16.47 -5.42
C LYS A 256 20.23 15.02 -5.72
N ARG A 257 20.93 14.79 -6.83
CA ARG A 257 21.47 13.48 -7.22
C ARG A 257 22.22 12.79 -6.06
N ASN A 258 23.09 13.53 -5.39
CA ASN A 258 23.89 13.00 -4.28
C ASN A 258 23.05 12.57 -3.07
N ASP A 259 21.89 13.19 -2.85
CA ASP A 259 21.01 12.82 -1.74
C ASP A 259 20.33 11.48 -2.03
N ILE A 260 19.90 11.27 -3.27
CA ILE A 260 19.34 9.97 -3.72
C ILE A 260 20.44 8.90 -3.71
N ALA A 261 21.62 9.21 -4.24
CA ALA A 261 22.75 8.27 -4.23
C ALA A 261 23.13 7.80 -2.82
N LYS A 262 23.11 8.72 -1.83
CA LYS A 262 23.34 8.39 -0.42
C LYS A 262 22.23 7.51 0.17
N LYS A 263 20.96 7.81 -0.14
CA LYS A 263 19.82 7.00 0.32
C LYS A 263 19.87 5.59 -0.26
N LEU A 264 20.12 5.48 -1.55
CA LEU A 264 20.25 4.20 -2.25
C LEU A 264 21.57 3.48 -1.92
N LYS A 265 22.59 4.19 -1.38
CA LYS A 265 23.96 3.68 -1.14
C LYS A 265 24.61 3.16 -2.42
N VAL A 266 24.35 3.79 -3.56
CA VAL A 266 24.96 3.42 -4.86
C VAL A 266 26.39 3.93 -4.95
N ARG A 267 27.22 3.20 -5.68
CA ARG A 267 28.64 3.55 -5.95
C ARG A 267 28.75 4.54 -7.10
N ASN A 268 27.95 4.36 -8.14
CA ASN A 268 27.93 5.20 -9.33
C ASN A 268 26.73 6.13 -9.35
N SER A 269 26.88 7.36 -8.85
CA SER A 269 25.81 8.35 -8.88
C SER A 269 25.56 8.96 -10.27
N ASN A 270 26.44 8.72 -11.27
CA ASN A 270 26.29 9.29 -12.61
C ASN A 270 25.09 8.70 -13.35
N ASN A 271 24.67 7.50 -12.98
CA ASN A 271 23.48 6.84 -13.54
C ASN A 271 22.16 7.36 -12.95
N ILE A 272 22.19 8.36 -12.07
CA ILE A 272 20.99 8.96 -11.50
C ILE A 272 20.78 10.36 -12.10
N ASP A 273 19.64 10.57 -12.74
CA ASP A 273 19.20 11.88 -13.23
C ASP A 273 17.97 12.36 -12.47
N ILE A 274 17.98 13.66 -12.13
CA ILE A 274 16.87 14.29 -11.41
C ILE A 274 16.03 15.12 -12.37
N ILE A 275 14.74 14.78 -12.47
CA ILE A 275 13.73 15.52 -13.22
C ILE A 275 12.90 16.31 -12.22
N ARG A 276 13.10 17.63 -12.18
CA ARG A 276 12.37 18.52 -11.27
C ARG A 276 11.09 19.01 -11.90
N VAL A 277 10.00 18.85 -11.17
CA VAL A 277 8.66 19.20 -11.65
C VAL A 277 7.86 20.01 -10.64
N ASP A 278 6.84 20.68 -11.13
CA ASP A 278 5.78 21.24 -10.31
C ASP A 278 4.74 20.18 -9.89
N LYS A 279 3.71 20.59 -9.17
CA LYS A 279 2.62 19.67 -8.73
C LYS A 279 1.81 19.08 -9.88
N LYS A 280 1.89 19.67 -11.07
CA LYS A 280 1.16 19.23 -12.28
C LYS A 280 2.05 18.42 -13.24
N GLY A 281 3.30 18.20 -12.92
CA GLY A 281 4.24 17.44 -13.73
C GLY A 281 4.98 18.27 -14.79
N HIS A 282 4.84 19.61 -14.81
CA HIS A 282 5.63 20.45 -15.70
C HIS A 282 7.05 20.58 -15.19
N LEU A 283 8.01 20.64 -16.11
CA LEU A 283 9.41 20.88 -15.79
C LEU A 283 9.61 22.25 -15.14
N VAL A 284 10.37 22.31 -14.05
CA VAL A 284 10.70 23.59 -13.38
C VAL A 284 11.53 24.49 -14.28
N GLU A 285 12.37 23.92 -15.13
CA GLU A 285 13.25 24.65 -16.05
C GLU A 285 12.51 25.12 -17.32
N ASP A 286 11.41 24.44 -17.70
CA ASP A 286 10.59 24.78 -18.88
C ASP A 286 9.13 24.34 -18.64
N SER A 287 8.30 25.25 -18.19
CA SER A 287 6.89 24.97 -17.86
C SER A 287 6.01 24.63 -19.05
N SER A 288 6.51 24.73 -20.28
CA SER A 288 5.79 24.25 -21.48
C SER A 288 5.93 22.74 -21.69
N LYS A 289 6.85 22.10 -20.99
CA LYS A 289 7.17 20.66 -21.09
C LYS A 289 6.76 19.91 -19.85
N LEU A 290 6.45 18.63 -20.05
CA LEU A 290 6.14 17.68 -18.99
C LEU A 290 7.40 16.86 -18.61
N TRP A 291 7.36 16.23 -17.45
CA TRP A 291 8.45 15.35 -16.97
C TRP A 291 8.79 14.24 -17.97
N ILE A 292 7.78 13.78 -18.70
CA ILE A 292 7.92 12.68 -19.64
C ILE A 292 8.75 13.09 -20.89
N ASP A 293 8.73 14.37 -21.27
CA ASP A 293 9.53 14.91 -22.39
C ASP A 293 11.07 14.81 -22.14
N LYS A 294 11.46 14.47 -20.90
CA LYS A 294 12.87 14.20 -20.56
C LYS A 294 13.27 12.74 -20.75
N LEU A 295 12.31 11.87 -21.00
CA LEU A 295 12.53 10.44 -21.20
C LEU A 295 12.61 10.08 -22.70
N ILE A 296 12.02 10.93 -23.53
CA ILE A 296 12.03 10.88 -24.97
C ILE A 296 13.24 11.70 -25.48
#